data_ba1fdee9b434037b4e08220e1e59b74c
#
_entry.id   ba1fdee9b434037b4e08220e1e59b74c
#
_cell.length_a   1.000
_cell.length_b   1.000
_cell.length_c   1.000
_cell.angle_alpha   90.00
_cell.angle_beta   90.00
_cell.angle_gamma   90.00
#
_symmetry.space_group_name_H-M   'P 1'
#
loop_
_entity.id
_entity.type
_entity.pdbx_description
1 polymer ?
#
loop_
_entity_poly.entity_id
_entity_poly.type
_entity_poly.pdbx_seq_one_letter_code
_entity_poly.pdbx_strand_id
1 'polypeptide(L)'
;GTFGLGMAEFGIMGVLTELAHDTGISIPSAGNMISFYAFGVVIGAPIVALFSGKFSLKTTLLFLVAMSAVGNGLFTFSTSYFWLALGRLISGFPHGAIFGVGAIILSKIAPPGKVTVAVAGMIAGMTVANLMGVPLGTWLGHQFSWRYTFFLIAVFDALVILSVLLWVPDIRDTSEIKLTEQFHFLKKPEPWLIFAATMFGNAGVFAWFSFVKPFMVNVSGYSEGMMTAIMMLMGLGMVLGNLLSGKLSGRFSPLRIA
;
A
#
# COMPACT_ATOMS: atom_id res chain seq x y z
N GLY A 1 8.94 -4.61 -3.89
CA GLY A 1 8.33 -4.14 -2.64
C GLY A 1 6.95 -3.54 -2.87
N THR A 2 6.84 -2.50 -3.71
CA THR A 2 5.58 -1.74 -3.92
C THR A 2 4.43 -2.58 -4.49
N PHE A 3 4.70 -3.66 -5.23
CA PHE A 3 3.70 -4.64 -5.64
C PHE A 3 3.06 -5.32 -4.41
N GLY A 4 3.86 -5.80 -3.46
CA GLY A 4 3.36 -6.39 -2.21
C GLY A 4 2.53 -5.39 -1.39
N LEU A 5 2.97 -4.12 -1.32
CA LEU A 5 2.23 -3.05 -0.64
C LEU A 5 0.85 -2.80 -1.29
N GLY A 6 0.78 -2.75 -2.63
CA GLY A 6 -0.48 -2.59 -3.34
C GLY A 6 -1.44 -3.75 -3.10
N MET A 7 -0.93 -4.98 -3.11
CA MET A 7 -1.74 -6.16 -2.75
C MET A 7 -2.20 -6.10 -1.28
N ALA A 8 -1.34 -5.69 -0.35
CA ALA A 8 -1.67 -5.59 1.07
C ALA A 8 -2.76 -4.54 1.34
N GLU A 9 -2.70 -3.40 0.64
CA GLU A 9 -3.68 -2.33 0.79
C GLU A 9 -5.05 -2.70 0.19
N PHE A 10 -5.07 -3.12 -1.07
CA PHE A 10 -6.31 -3.29 -1.83
C PHE A 10 -6.84 -4.73 -1.86
N GLY A 11 -5.99 -5.73 -1.63
CA GLY A 11 -6.39 -7.14 -1.72
C GLY A 11 -7.50 -7.53 -0.75
N ILE A 12 -7.55 -6.92 0.45
CA ILE A 12 -8.59 -7.20 1.44
C ILE A 12 -9.99 -6.85 0.94
N MET A 13 -10.11 -5.83 0.09
CA MET A 13 -11.41 -5.34 -0.42
C MET A 13 -12.10 -6.40 -1.31
N GLY A 14 -11.31 -7.20 -2.02
CA GLY A 14 -11.79 -8.30 -2.84
C GLY A 14 -12.19 -9.56 -2.08
N VAL A 15 -11.73 -9.69 -0.82
CA VAL A 15 -11.94 -10.91 0.02
C VAL A 15 -12.62 -10.60 1.35
N LEU A 16 -13.25 -9.42 1.48
CA LEU A 16 -13.80 -8.92 2.73
C LEU A 16 -14.91 -9.83 3.29
N THR A 17 -15.76 -10.36 2.41
CA THR A 17 -16.86 -11.25 2.79
C THR A 17 -16.36 -12.62 3.27
N GLU A 18 -15.34 -13.17 2.61
CA GLU A 18 -14.71 -14.43 3.01
C GLU A 18 -14.01 -14.29 4.36
N LEU A 19 -13.31 -13.17 4.59
CA LEU A 19 -12.72 -12.85 5.88
C LEU A 19 -13.78 -12.81 6.98
N ALA A 20 -14.87 -12.06 6.75
CA ALA A 20 -15.95 -11.90 7.72
C ALA A 20 -16.59 -13.26 8.08
N HIS A 21 -16.89 -14.06 7.05
CA HIS A 21 -17.51 -15.38 7.22
C HIS A 21 -16.59 -16.36 7.96
N ASP A 22 -15.33 -16.49 7.55
CA ASP A 22 -14.37 -17.45 8.10
C ASP A 22 -14.01 -17.13 9.58
N THR A 23 -13.98 -15.84 9.93
CA THR A 23 -13.63 -15.41 11.31
C THR A 23 -14.85 -15.17 12.21
N GLY A 24 -16.07 -15.32 11.67
CA GLY A 24 -17.32 -15.15 12.43
C GLY A 24 -17.58 -13.70 12.87
N ILE A 25 -17.00 -12.70 12.17
CA ILE A 25 -17.20 -11.28 12.48
C ILE A 25 -18.15 -10.63 11.46
N SER A 26 -18.74 -9.50 11.82
CA SER A 26 -19.58 -8.74 10.89
C SER A 26 -18.77 -8.11 9.76
N ILE A 27 -19.39 -7.86 8.58
CA ILE A 27 -18.74 -7.17 7.45
C ILE A 27 -18.19 -5.79 7.87
N PRO A 28 -18.90 -4.96 8.65
CA PRO A 28 -18.33 -3.71 9.17
C PRO A 28 -17.09 -3.95 10.05
N SER A 29 -17.08 -4.99 10.90
CA SER A 29 -15.91 -5.34 11.71
C SER A 29 -14.74 -5.81 10.86
N ALA A 30 -14.99 -6.55 9.78
CA ALA A 30 -13.97 -6.91 8.81
C ALA A 30 -13.42 -5.66 8.08
N GLY A 31 -14.29 -4.69 7.76
CA GLY A 31 -13.91 -3.39 7.19
C GLY A 31 -12.95 -2.59 8.07
N ASN A 32 -13.03 -2.73 9.41
CA ASN A 32 -12.08 -2.09 10.32
C ASN A 32 -10.62 -2.56 10.09
N MET A 33 -10.41 -3.74 9.49
CA MET A 33 -9.06 -4.22 9.15
C MET A 33 -8.39 -3.32 8.10
N ILE A 34 -9.17 -2.65 7.24
CA ILE A 34 -8.70 -1.63 6.31
C ILE A 34 -8.26 -0.39 7.08
N SER A 35 -9.08 0.03 8.06
CA SER A 35 -8.77 1.18 8.92
C SER A 35 -7.52 0.95 9.77
N PHE A 36 -7.33 -0.24 10.36
CA PHE A 36 -6.11 -0.56 11.11
C PHE A 36 -4.86 -0.50 10.24
N TYR A 37 -4.94 -0.97 8.99
CA TYR A 37 -3.85 -0.80 8.04
C TYR A 37 -3.56 0.68 7.76
N ALA A 38 -4.58 1.46 7.46
CA ALA A 38 -4.45 2.90 7.23
C ALA A 38 -3.87 3.64 8.44
N PHE A 39 -4.26 3.26 9.66
CA PHE A 39 -3.64 3.77 10.90
C PHE A 39 -2.15 3.45 10.96
N GLY A 40 -1.77 2.23 10.61
CA GLY A 40 -0.36 1.85 10.49
C GLY A 40 0.40 2.76 9.53
N VAL A 41 -0.17 3.04 8.35
CA VAL A 41 0.43 3.94 7.34
C VAL A 41 0.63 5.35 7.90
N VAL A 42 -0.40 5.90 8.56
CA VAL A 42 -0.36 7.27 9.11
C VAL A 42 0.71 7.44 10.18
N ILE A 43 0.85 6.49 11.10
CA ILE A 43 1.82 6.60 12.20
C ILE A 43 3.22 6.11 11.82
N GLY A 44 3.31 5.22 10.84
CA GLY A 44 4.57 4.59 10.45
C GLY A 44 5.54 5.56 9.79
N ALA A 45 5.09 6.33 8.81
CA ALA A 45 5.96 7.24 8.06
C ALA A 45 6.64 8.31 8.96
N PRO A 46 5.94 9.01 9.86
CA PRO A 46 6.57 9.94 10.81
C PRO A 46 7.57 9.25 11.74
N ILE A 47 7.22 8.07 12.28
CA ILE A 47 8.12 7.35 13.19
C ILE A 47 9.40 6.94 12.47
N VAL A 48 9.30 6.39 11.26
CA VAL A 48 10.49 6.02 10.48
C VAL A 48 11.34 7.25 10.16
N ALA A 49 10.72 8.39 9.83
CA ALA A 49 11.43 9.64 9.61
C ALA A 49 12.23 10.09 10.85
N LEU A 50 11.71 9.87 12.08
CA LEU A 50 12.41 10.17 13.33
C LEU A 50 13.69 9.34 13.54
N PHE A 51 13.72 8.13 12.98
CA PHE A 51 14.87 7.23 13.09
C PHE A 51 15.74 7.23 11.81
N SER A 52 15.34 7.98 10.78
CA SER A 52 16.13 8.15 9.56
C SER A 52 17.51 8.74 9.91
N GLY A 53 18.55 8.22 9.27
CA GLY A 53 19.94 8.64 9.55
C GLY A 53 20.66 7.85 10.65
N LYS A 54 19.95 7.14 11.55
CA LYS A 54 20.61 6.28 12.55
C LYS A 54 21.11 4.96 11.96
N PHE A 55 20.45 4.46 10.96
CA PHE A 55 20.74 3.20 10.30
C PHE A 55 21.03 3.42 8.81
N SER A 56 21.70 2.46 8.16
CA SER A 56 21.84 2.52 6.71
C SER A 56 20.49 2.36 6.01
N LEU A 57 20.36 2.93 4.81
CA LEU A 57 19.13 2.83 4.01
C LEU A 57 18.74 1.39 3.72
N LYS A 58 19.76 0.52 3.49
CA LYS A 58 19.57 -0.93 3.31
C LYS A 58 18.96 -1.57 4.56
N THR A 59 19.54 -1.32 5.73
CA THR A 59 19.05 -1.86 7.00
C THR A 59 17.63 -1.38 7.30
N THR A 60 17.36 -0.09 7.07
CA THR A 60 16.03 0.49 7.24
C THR A 60 15.02 -0.19 6.31
N LEU A 61 15.35 -0.35 5.02
CA LEU A 61 14.47 -1.01 4.05
C LEU A 61 14.21 -2.47 4.43
N LEU A 62 15.23 -3.22 4.86
CA LEU A 62 15.08 -4.60 5.32
C LEU A 62 14.16 -4.71 6.52
N PHE A 63 14.31 -3.82 7.51
CA PHE A 63 13.45 -3.78 8.68
C PHE A 63 11.99 -3.50 8.29
N LEU A 64 11.75 -2.53 7.40
CA LEU A 64 10.41 -2.18 6.93
C LEU A 64 9.74 -3.34 6.18
N VAL A 65 10.46 -4.00 5.28
CA VAL A 65 9.90 -5.15 4.54
C VAL A 65 9.68 -6.34 5.46
N ALA A 66 10.58 -6.57 6.44
CA ALA A 66 10.37 -7.60 7.46
C ALA A 66 9.13 -7.34 8.32
N MET A 67 8.87 -6.08 8.70
CA MET A 67 7.61 -5.71 9.38
C MET A 67 6.38 -6.01 8.51
N SER A 68 6.42 -5.69 7.22
CA SER A 68 5.34 -6.05 6.28
C SER A 68 5.11 -7.55 6.25
N ALA A 69 6.17 -8.34 6.09
CA ALA A 69 6.10 -9.81 6.08
C ALA A 69 5.51 -10.38 7.38
N VAL A 70 5.98 -9.89 8.54
CA VAL A 70 5.47 -10.29 9.86
C VAL A 70 4.01 -9.91 10.02
N GLY A 71 3.63 -8.68 9.67
CA GLY A 71 2.25 -8.21 9.77
C GLY A 71 1.28 -9.01 8.89
N ASN A 72 1.64 -9.24 7.61
CA ASN A 72 0.84 -10.05 6.70
C ASN A 72 0.83 -11.53 7.11
N GLY A 73 1.94 -12.07 7.61
CA GLY A 73 1.99 -13.42 8.17
C GLY A 73 1.09 -13.56 9.40
N LEU A 74 1.17 -12.63 10.35
CA LEU A 74 0.30 -12.60 11.52
C LEU A 74 -1.18 -12.53 11.11
N PHE A 75 -1.53 -11.69 10.15
CA PHE A 75 -2.89 -11.59 9.64
C PHE A 75 -3.35 -12.90 9.00
N THR A 76 -2.50 -13.56 8.22
CA THR A 76 -2.79 -14.84 7.56
C THR A 76 -3.16 -15.95 8.54
N PHE A 77 -2.42 -16.08 9.63
CA PHE A 77 -2.57 -17.20 10.57
C PHE A 77 -3.48 -16.89 11.76
N SER A 78 -3.97 -15.66 11.88
CA SER A 78 -4.82 -15.27 12.99
C SER A 78 -6.26 -15.70 12.79
N THR A 79 -6.92 -15.98 13.95
CA THR A 79 -8.35 -16.31 14.02
C THR A 79 -9.12 -15.34 14.91
N SER A 80 -8.44 -14.60 15.79
CA SER A 80 -9.10 -13.62 16.67
C SER A 80 -9.01 -12.21 16.12
N TYR A 81 -10.06 -11.41 16.36
CA TYR A 81 -10.15 -10.02 15.93
C TYR A 81 -8.93 -9.18 16.33
N PHE A 82 -8.45 -9.35 17.57
CA PHE A 82 -7.31 -8.60 18.08
C PHE A 82 -6.03 -8.83 17.24
N TRP A 83 -5.70 -10.10 16.97
CA TRP A 83 -4.50 -10.45 16.20
C TRP A 83 -4.63 -10.09 14.74
N LEU A 84 -5.84 -10.16 14.16
CA LEU A 84 -6.13 -9.66 12.82
C LEU A 84 -5.87 -8.14 12.75
N ALA A 85 -6.43 -7.37 13.69
CA ALA A 85 -6.23 -5.92 13.76
C ALA A 85 -4.76 -5.54 13.94
N LEU A 86 -4.05 -6.25 14.84
CA LEU A 86 -2.62 -6.03 15.08
C LEU A 86 -1.78 -6.35 13.85
N GLY A 87 -2.06 -7.45 13.15
CA GLY A 87 -1.40 -7.82 11.90
C GLY A 87 -1.56 -6.74 10.83
N ARG A 88 -2.77 -6.18 10.70
CA ARG A 88 -3.04 -5.08 9.75
C ARG A 88 -2.32 -3.80 10.14
N LEU A 89 -2.31 -3.45 11.41
CA LEU A 89 -1.58 -2.28 11.92
C LEU A 89 -0.07 -2.40 11.62
N ILE A 90 0.52 -3.56 11.94
CA ILE A 90 1.94 -3.82 11.73
C ILE A 90 2.26 -3.81 10.21
N SER A 91 1.45 -4.45 9.37
CA SER A 91 1.68 -4.49 7.93
C SER A 91 1.50 -3.14 7.24
N GLY A 92 0.67 -2.25 7.79
CA GLY A 92 0.48 -0.88 7.29
C GLY A 92 1.65 0.05 7.64
N PHE A 93 2.27 -0.14 8.81
CA PHE A 93 3.32 0.74 9.33
C PHE A 93 4.46 1.02 8.34
N PRO A 94 5.04 0.06 7.60
CA PRO A 94 6.13 0.30 6.68
C PRO A 94 5.72 0.96 5.35
N HIS A 95 4.43 1.02 5.03
CA HIS A 95 3.95 1.36 3.68
C HIS A 95 4.53 2.68 3.15
N GLY A 96 4.25 3.80 3.82
CA GLY A 96 4.72 5.12 3.36
C GLY A 96 6.24 5.24 3.42
N ALA A 97 6.88 4.64 4.43
CA ALA A 97 8.31 4.68 4.63
C ALA A 97 9.10 3.91 3.55
N ILE A 98 8.56 2.78 3.04
CA ILE A 98 9.18 2.03 1.94
C ILE A 98 9.26 2.89 0.67
N PHE A 99 8.24 3.68 0.36
CA PHE A 99 8.30 4.62 -0.76
C PHE A 99 9.38 5.69 -0.57
N GLY A 100 9.45 6.30 0.62
CA GLY A 100 10.46 7.31 0.92
C GLY A 100 11.88 6.76 0.87
N VAL A 101 12.17 5.71 1.61
CA VAL A 101 13.50 5.06 1.65
C VAL A 101 13.87 4.50 0.29
N GLY A 102 12.93 3.88 -0.42
CA GLY A 102 13.14 3.35 -1.76
C GLY A 102 13.50 4.44 -2.77
N ALA A 103 12.82 5.59 -2.74
CA ALA A 103 13.13 6.73 -3.61
C ALA A 103 14.53 7.28 -3.32
N ILE A 104 14.94 7.39 -2.04
CA ILE A 104 16.28 7.83 -1.67
C ILE A 104 17.34 6.83 -2.17
N ILE A 105 17.14 5.53 -1.98
CA ILE A 105 18.05 4.49 -2.49
C ILE A 105 18.18 4.64 -4.02
N LEU A 106 17.05 4.72 -4.74
CA LEU A 106 17.05 4.84 -6.19
C LEU A 106 17.74 6.13 -6.66
N SER A 107 17.60 7.24 -5.94
CA SER A 107 18.31 8.48 -6.28
C SER A 107 19.83 8.36 -6.20
N LYS A 108 20.33 7.47 -5.31
CA LYS A 108 21.76 7.24 -5.10
C LYS A 108 22.38 6.18 -6.03
N ILE A 109 21.57 5.21 -6.51
CA ILE A 109 22.08 4.10 -7.35
C ILE A 109 21.71 4.23 -8.83
N ALA A 110 20.70 5.04 -9.17
CA ALA A 110 20.29 5.20 -10.57
C ALA A 110 21.38 5.95 -11.38
N PRO A 111 21.59 5.58 -12.65
CA PRO A 111 22.48 6.31 -13.53
C PRO A 111 22.08 7.78 -13.65
N PRO A 112 23.03 8.69 -13.92
CA PRO A 112 22.74 10.12 -14.12
C PRO A 112 21.58 10.34 -15.11
N GLY A 113 20.63 11.19 -14.75
CA GLY A 113 19.44 11.50 -15.57
C GLY A 113 18.34 10.45 -15.57
N LYS A 114 18.49 9.28 -14.89
CA LYS A 114 17.50 8.20 -14.87
C LYS A 114 16.76 8.05 -13.54
N VAL A 115 16.99 8.90 -12.56
CA VAL A 115 16.35 8.83 -11.23
C VAL A 115 14.82 8.82 -11.34
N THR A 116 14.25 9.75 -12.13
CA THR A 116 12.80 9.83 -12.32
C THR A 116 12.21 8.54 -12.89
N VAL A 117 12.90 7.92 -13.86
CA VAL A 117 12.47 6.66 -14.48
C VAL A 117 12.54 5.51 -13.45
N ALA A 118 13.58 5.48 -12.61
CA ALA A 118 13.74 4.45 -11.57
C ALA A 118 12.64 4.57 -10.50
N VAL A 119 12.33 5.78 -10.05
CA VAL A 119 11.24 6.04 -9.09
C VAL A 119 9.88 5.73 -9.72
N ALA A 120 9.65 6.10 -10.98
CA ALA A 120 8.43 5.74 -11.69
C ALA A 120 8.27 4.22 -11.81
N GLY A 121 9.35 3.46 -12.06
CA GLY A 121 9.36 2.00 -12.05
C GLY A 121 9.00 1.41 -10.68
N MET A 122 9.45 2.04 -9.59
CA MET A 122 9.04 1.64 -8.24
C MET A 122 7.53 1.84 -8.04
N ILE A 123 6.99 2.99 -8.43
CA ILE A 123 5.54 3.30 -8.30
C ILE A 123 4.71 2.38 -9.20
N ALA A 124 5.21 2.02 -10.39
CA ALA A 124 4.54 1.10 -11.30
C ALA A 124 4.27 -0.27 -10.69
N GLY A 125 5.08 -0.71 -9.71
CA GLY A 125 4.82 -1.94 -8.97
C GLY A 125 3.45 -1.96 -8.29
N MET A 126 3.02 -0.84 -7.71
CA MET A 126 1.68 -0.70 -7.11
C MET A 126 0.57 -0.72 -8.18
N THR A 127 0.82 -0.10 -9.32
CA THR A 127 -0.11 -0.12 -10.47
C THR A 127 -0.31 -1.54 -10.99
N VAL A 128 0.78 -2.31 -11.12
CA VAL A 128 0.70 -3.73 -11.51
C VAL A 128 0.00 -4.57 -10.45
N ALA A 129 0.19 -4.27 -9.15
CA ALA A 129 -0.54 -4.93 -8.07
C ALA A 129 -2.06 -4.73 -8.22
N ASN A 130 -2.51 -3.52 -8.49
CA ASN A 130 -3.93 -3.24 -8.67
C ASN A 130 -4.52 -3.90 -9.91
N LEU A 131 -3.75 -4.00 -11.00
CA LEU A 131 -4.20 -4.62 -12.25
C LEU A 131 -4.23 -6.15 -12.20
N MET A 132 -3.25 -6.77 -11.54
CA MET A 132 -3.05 -8.22 -11.57
C MET A 132 -3.06 -8.85 -10.17
N GLY A 133 -2.38 -8.23 -9.21
CA GLY A 133 -2.20 -8.78 -7.87
C GLY A 133 -3.50 -8.84 -7.07
N VAL A 134 -4.28 -7.77 -7.09
CA VAL A 134 -5.57 -7.70 -6.40
C VAL A 134 -6.60 -8.65 -7.00
N PRO A 135 -6.80 -8.72 -8.34
CA PRO A 135 -7.66 -9.73 -8.94
C PRO A 135 -7.21 -11.17 -8.65
N LEU A 136 -5.89 -11.43 -8.70
CA LEU A 136 -5.35 -12.75 -8.34
C LEU A 136 -5.66 -13.10 -6.88
N GLY A 137 -5.43 -12.15 -5.95
CA GLY A 137 -5.77 -12.33 -4.54
C GLY A 137 -7.27 -12.56 -4.32
N THR A 138 -8.11 -11.83 -5.02
CA THR A 138 -9.57 -12.01 -4.99
C THR A 138 -9.98 -13.40 -5.48
N TRP A 139 -9.40 -13.86 -6.57
CA TRP A 139 -9.64 -15.19 -7.11
C TRP A 139 -9.18 -16.29 -6.15
N LEU A 140 -7.97 -16.19 -5.60
CA LEU A 140 -7.45 -17.12 -4.59
C LEU A 140 -8.33 -17.16 -3.34
N GLY A 141 -8.77 -15.99 -2.88
CA GLY A 141 -9.63 -15.86 -1.71
C GLY A 141 -11.01 -16.51 -1.91
N HIS A 142 -11.56 -16.36 -3.11
CA HIS A 142 -12.85 -16.95 -3.45
C HIS A 142 -12.78 -18.46 -3.68
N GLN A 143 -11.74 -18.96 -4.39
CA GLN A 143 -11.61 -20.38 -4.75
C GLN A 143 -11.12 -21.25 -3.59
N PHE A 144 -10.27 -20.72 -2.74
CA PHE A 144 -9.60 -21.48 -1.68
C PHE A 144 -9.80 -20.87 -0.30
N SER A 145 -9.10 -19.78 0.01
CA SER A 145 -9.22 -19.04 1.26
C SER A 145 -8.61 -17.65 1.11
N TRP A 146 -9.21 -16.64 1.75
CA TRP A 146 -8.69 -15.29 1.83
C TRP A 146 -7.25 -15.24 2.41
N ARG A 147 -6.88 -16.24 3.22
CA ARG A 147 -5.54 -16.37 3.82
C ARG A 147 -4.45 -16.51 2.78
N TYR A 148 -4.72 -17.16 1.64
CA TYR A 148 -3.73 -17.30 0.56
C TYR A 148 -3.36 -15.96 -0.07
N THR A 149 -4.26 -15.00 -0.09
CA THR A 149 -3.94 -13.64 -0.56
C THR A 149 -2.84 -13.01 0.27
N PHE A 150 -2.96 -13.08 1.60
CA PHE A 150 -1.98 -12.46 2.51
C PHE A 150 -0.72 -13.31 2.70
N PHE A 151 -0.84 -14.61 2.62
CA PHE A 151 0.31 -15.51 2.56
C PHE A 151 1.19 -15.21 1.34
N LEU A 152 0.58 -15.01 0.17
CA LEU A 152 1.30 -14.64 -1.05
C LEU A 152 2.04 -13.31 -0.89
N ILE A 153 1.44 -12.32 -0.22
CA ILE A 153 2.10 -11.05 0.09
C ILE A 153 3.33 -11.28 0.98
N ALA A 154 3.20 -12.09 2.03
CA ALA A 154 4.33 -12.42 2.91
C ALA A 154 5.47 -13.13 2.15
N VAL A 155 5.14 -14.00 1.19
CA VAL A 155 6.12 -14.64 0.29
C VAL A 155 6.81 -13.60 -0.61
N PHE A 156 6.06 -12.66 -1.19
CA PHE A 156 6.66 -11.57 -1.95
C PHE A 156 7.57 -10.69 -1.10
N ASP A 157 7.18 -10.38 0.12
CA ASP A 157 8.01 -9.62 1.06
C ASP A 157 9.33 -10.37 1.36
N ALA A 158 9.26 -11.70 1.56
CA ALA A 158 10.46 -12.53 1.75
C ALA A 158 11.39 -12.48 0.51
N LEU A 159 10.83 -12.54 -0.70
CA LEU A 159 11.60 -12.39 -1.94
C LEU A 159 12.22 -11.00 -2.07
N VAL A 160 11.52 -9.95 -1.63
CA VAL A 160 12.06 -8.58 -1.58
C VAL A 160 13.20 -8.48 -0.57
N ILE A 161 13.08 -9.08 0.62
CA ILE A 161 14.16 -9.14 1.61
C ILE A 161 15.41 -9.78 0.97
N LEU A 162 15.24 -10.94 0.34
CA LEU A 162 16.33 -11.62 -0.35
C LEU A 162 16.97 -10.73 -1.44
N SER A 163 16.13 -10.08 -2.25
CA SER A 163 16.59 -9.18 -3.31
C SER A 163 17.37 -7.98 -2.76
N VAL A 164 16.90 -7.39 -1.65
CA VAL A 164 17.58 -6.26 -1.00
C VAL A 164 18.91 -6.70 -0.40
N LEU A 165 18.97 -7.88 0.21
CA LEU A 165 20.22 -8.44 0.76
C LEU A 165 21.28 -8.63 -0.33
N LEU A 166 20.88 -9.14 -1.50
CA LEU A 166 21.79 -9.52 -2.58
C LEU A 166 22.21 -8.31 -3.44
N TRP A 167 21.29 -7.38 -3.73
CA TRP A 167 21.53 -6.39 -4.79
C TRP A 167 21.58 -4.94 -4.31
N VAL A 168 21.05 -4.62 -3.13
CA VAL A 168 21.10 -3.24 -2.63
C VAL A 168 22.39 -3.03 -1.86
N PRO A 169 23.24 -2.05 -2.25
CA PRO A 169 24.46 -1.72 -1.52
C PRO A 169 24.15 -1.11 -0.16
N ASP A 170 25.08 -1.21 0.78
CA ASP A 170 24.95 -0.57 2.09
C ASP A 170 25.27 0.92 1.97
N ILE A 171 24.21 1.73 1.87
CA ILE A 171 24.30 3.17 1.70
C ILE A 171 23.89 3.84 3.01
N ARG A 172 24.77 4.65 3.58
CA ARG A 172 24.42 5.55 4.68
C ARG A 172 23.97 6.90 4.13
N ASP A 173 22.87 7.41 4.66
CA ASP A 173 22.49 8.79 4.43
C ASP A 173 23.14 9.65 5.50
N THR A 174 24.11 10.46 5.08
CA THR A 174 24.83 11.39 5.97
C THR A 174 24.17 12.76 6.05
N SER A 175 23.00 12.94 5.48
CA SER A 175 22.25 14.18 5.57
C SER A 175 21.71 14.33 7.00
N GLU A 176 22.43 15.07 7.86
CA GLU A 176 21.97 15.49 9.18
C GLU A 176 20.87 16.54 9.06
N ILE A 177 19.70 16.18 8.55
CA ILE A 177 18.54 17.08 8.60
C ILE A 177 17.97 17.00 10.02
N LYS A 178 18.02 18.09 10.75
CA LYS A 178 17.43 18.18 12.09
C LYS A 178 15.94 17.85 12.01
N LEU A 179 15.45 17.01 12.92
CA LEU A 179 14.03 16.61 12.99
C LEU A 179 13.08 17.80 12.96
N THR A 180 13.43 18.87 13.66
CA THR A 180 12.66 20.12 13.67
C THR A 180 12.52 20.76 12.29
N GLU A 181 13.50 20.58 11.41
CA GLU A 181 13.48 21.10 10.04
C GLU A 181 12.61 20.25 9.13
N GLN A 182 12.59 18.91 9.35
CA GLN A 182 11.74 18.00 8.58
C GLN A 182 10.25 18.29 8.73
N PHE A 183 9.81 18.75 9.91
CA PHE A 183 8.41 19.08 10.20
C PHE A 183 8.09 20.58 10.10
N HIS A 184 9.08 21.42 9.77
CA HIS A 184 8.87 22.86 9.71
C HIS A 184 7.82 23.28 8.67
N PHE A 185 7.67 22.51 7.58
CA PHE A 185 6.66 22.77 6.56
C PHE A 185 5.21 22.71 7.10
N LEU A 186 4.96 21.94 8.16
CA LEU A 186 3.63 21.83 8.80
C LEU A 186 3.21 23.12 9.54
N LYS A 187 4.12 24.08 9.72
CA LYS A 187 3.78 25.40 10.28
C LYS A 187 3.07 26.32 9.27
N LYS A 188 3.11 25.97 7.99
CA LYS A 188 2.44 26.70 6.91
C LYS A 188 1.04 26.13 6.66
N PRO A 189 0.06 26.95 6.20
CA PRO A 189 -1.29 26.47 5.92
C PRO A 189 -1.39 25.61 4.66
N GLU A 190 -0.51 25.78 3.67
CA GLU A 190 -0.60 25.12 2.37
C GLU A 190 -0.58 23.57 2.47
N PRO A 191 0.31 22.93 3.26
CA PRO A 191 0.28 21.49 3.44
C PRO A 191 -1.04 20.98 4.03
N TRP A 192 -1.62 21.71 4.97
CA TRP A 192 -2.90 21.34 5.60
C TRP A 192 -4.06 21.40 4.60
N LEU A 193 -4.07 22.40 3.71
CA LEU A 193 -5.05 22.49 2.63
C LEU A 193 -4.91 21.32 1.63
N ILE A 194 -3.67 20.94 1.29
CA ILE A 194 -3.40 19.78 0.45
C ILE A 194 -3.87 18.48 1.13
N PHE A 195 -3.58 18.31 2.42
CA PHE A 195 -4.04 17.15 3.19
C PHE A 195 -5.57 17.10 3.25
N ALA A 196 -6.23 18.22 3.52
CA ALA A 196 -7.68 18.29 3.53
C ALA A 196 -8.27 17.96 2.17
N ALA A 197 -7.75 18.53 1.09
CA ALA A 197 -8.21 18.24 -0.28
C ALA A 197 -8.03 16.76 -0.63
N THR A 198 -6.88 16.16 -0.28
CA THR A 198 -6.63 14.73 -0.48
C THR A 198 -7.57 13.87 0.35
N MET A 199 -7.77 14.22 1.62
CA MET A 199 -8.65 13.48 2.53
C MET A 199 -10.10 13.49 2.02
N PHE A 200 -10.66 14.66 1.76
CA PHE A 200 -12.06 14.77 1.32
C PHE A 200 -12.27 14.27 -0.12
N GLY A 201 -11.31 14.50 -1.02
CA GLY A 201 -11.39 14.04 -2.40
C GLY A 201 -11.35 12.51 -2.52
N ASN A 202 -10.56 11.83 -1.71
CA ASN A 202 -10.44 10.37 -1.77
C ASN A 202 -11.38 9.63 -0.81
N ALA A 203 -11.91 10.28 0.24
CA ALA A 203 -12.68 9.61 1.29
C ALA A 203 -13.89 8.83 0.72
N GLY A 204 -14.65 9.44 -0.20
CA GLY A 204 -15.81 8.79 -0.82
C GLY A 204 -15.44 7.57 -1.67
N VAL A 205 -14.37 7.69 -2.46
CA VAL A 205 -13.86 6.60 -3.30
C VAL A 205 -13.39 5.43 -2.44
N PHE A 206 -12.58 5.70 -1.40
CA PHE A 206 -12.09 4.66 -0.51
C PHE A 206 -13.21 4.03 0.33
N ALA A 207 -14.19 4.81 0.79
CA ALA A 207 -15.34 4.28 1.51
C ALA A 207 -16.14 3.29 0.65
N TRP A 208 -16.43 3.64 -0.59
CA TRP A 208 -17.10 2.74 -1.53
C TRP A 208 -16.24 1.53 -1.89
N PHE A 209 -14.96 1.76 -2.20
CA PHE A 209 -14.03 0.70 -2.61
C PHE A 209 -13.79 -0.32 -1.50
N SER A 210 -13.75 0.11 -0.24
CA SER A 210 -13.60 -0.76 0.93
C SER A 210 -14.71 -1.81 1.04
N PHE A 211 -15.92 -1.46 0.60
CA PHE A 211 -17.08 -2.33 0.66
C PHE A 211 -17.58 -2.74 -0.74
N VAL A 212 -16.72 -2.67 -1.76
CA VAL A 212 -17.10 -2.97 -3.15
C VAL A 212 -17.69 -4.36 -3.29
N LYS A 213 -17.11 -5.38 -2.65
CA LYS A 213 -17.59 -6.75 -2.76
C LYS A 213 -18.98 -6.94 -2.15
N PRO A 214 -19.25 -6.62 -0.88
CA PRO A 214 -20.60 -6.73 -0.33
C PRO A 214 -21.62 -5.85 -1.08
N PHE A 215 -21.22 -4.68 -1.60
CA PHE A 215 -22.10 -3.84 -2.41
C PHE A 215 -22.46 -4.49 -3.74
N MET A 216 -21.49 -4.98 -4.50
CA MET A 216 -21.72 -5.59 -5.80
C MET A 216 -22.54 -6.89 -5.69
N VAL A 217 -22.26 -7.72 -4.69
CA VAL A 217 -22.97 -8.99 -4.49
C VAL A 217 -24.36 -8.77 -3.90
N ASN A 218 -24.49 -8.04 -2.78
CA ASN A 218 -25.74 -7.97 -2.02
C ASN A 218 -26.71 -6.90 -2.53
N VAL A 219 -26.19 -5.82 -3.16
CA VAL A 219 -27.02 -4.69 -3.62
C VAL A 219 -27.19 -4.74 -5.12
N SER A 220 -26.11 -4.96 -5.88
CA SER A 220 -26.15 -4.95 -7.35
C SER A 220 -26.48 -6.32 -7.96
N GLY A 221 -26.49 -7.40 -7.18
CA GLY A 221 -26.89 -8.74 -7.62
C GLY A 221 -25.85 -9.47 -8.48
N TYR A 222 -24.59 -9.04 -8.49
CA TYR A 222 -23.54 -9.78 -9.19
C TYR A 222 -23.16 -11.06 -8.43
N SER A 223 -22.76 -12.09 -9.15
CA SER A 223 -22.25 -13.31 -8.54
C SER A 223 -20.85 -13.07 -7.92
N GLU A 224 -20.52 -13.80 -6.85
CA GLU A 224 -19.19 -13.70 -6.21
C GLU A 224 -18.05 -14.02 -7.19
N GLY A 225 -18.25 -14.95 -8.12
CA GLY A 225 -17.26 -15.29 -9.15
C GLY A 225 -16.93 -14.12 -10.10
N MET A 226 -17.84 -13.16 -10.27
CA MET A 226 -17.59 -11.97 -11.09
C MET A 226 -16.69 -10.94 -10.39
N MET A 227 -16.47 -11.06 -9.08
CA MET A 227 -15.66 -10.09 -8.34
C MET A 227 -14.23 -9.99 -8.85
N THR A 228 -13.62 -11.10 -9.28
CA THR A 228 -12.27 -11.08 -9.89
C THR A 228 -12.23 -10.19 -11.13
N ALA A 229 -13.23 -10.31 -12.03
CA ALA A 229 -13.33 -9.48 -13.22
C ALA A 229 -13.61 -7.99 -12.87
N ILE A 230 -14.47 -7.74 -11.88
CA ILE A 230 -14.78 -6.40 -11.40
C ILE A 230 -13.50 -5.73 -10.84
N MET A 231 -12.74 -6.42 -9.99
CA MET A 231 -11.48 -5.91 -9.45
C MET A 231 -10.45 -5.66 -10.56
N MET A 232 -10.40 -6.52 -11.59
CA MET A 232 -9.53 -6.30 -12.75
C MET A 232 -9.93 -5.05 -13.54
N LEU A 233 -11.22 -4.83 -13.78
CA LEU A 233 -11.71 -3.62 -14.45
C LEU A 233 -11.41 -2.36 -13.65
N MET A 234 -11.54 -2.40 -12.33
CA MET A 234 -11.19 -1.29 -11.44
C MET A 234 -9.68 -1.00 -11.49
N GLY A 235 -8.85 -2.04 -11.42
CA GLY A 235 -7.39 -1.91 -11.58
C GLY A 235 -7.01 -1.31 -12.95
N LEU A 236 -7.67 -1.74 -14.02
CA LEU A 236 -7.48 -1.18 -15.36
C LEU A 236 -7.87 0.31 -15.40
N GLY A 237 -8.98 0.67 -14.78
CA GLY A 237 -9.41 2.08 -14.64
C GLY A 237 -8.36 2.93 -13.92
N MET A 238 -7.77 2.43 -12.84
CA MET A 238 -6.68 3.12 -12.11
C MET A 238 -5.43 3.30 -12.99
N VAL A 239 -5.04 2.27 -13.76
CA VAL A 239 -3.91 2.35 -14.69
C VAL A 239 -4.16 3.41 -15.77
N LEU A 240 -5.33 3.35 -16.42
CA LEU A 240 -5.69 4.29 -17.48
C LEU A 240 -5.78 5.71 -16.94
N GLY A 241 -6.37 5.90 -15.74
CA GLY A 241 -6.44 7.19 -15.06
C GLY A 241 -5.05 7.79 -14.79
N ASN A 242 -4.13 6.98 -14.25
CA ASN A 242 -2.76 7.39 -14.00
C ASN A 242 -2.01 7.78 -15.29
N LEU A 243 -2.15 6.98 -16.34
CA LEU A 243 -1.51 7.28 -17.65
C LEU A 243 -2.08 8.53 -18.28
N LEU A 244 -3.39 8.73 -18.23
CA LEU A 244 -4.06 9.93 -18.76
C LEU A 244 -3.66 11.16 -17.96
N SER A 245 -3.70 11.11 -16.64
CA SER A 245 -3.27 12.19 -15.76
C SER A 245 -1.81 12.58 -16.02
N GLY A 246 -0.91 11.60 -16.19
CA GLY A 246 0.48 11.84 -16.53
C GLY A 246 0.67 12.55 -17.89
N LYS A 247 -0.12 12.18 -18.89
CA LYS A 247 -0.10 12.87 -20.22
C LYS A 247 -0.71 14.28 -20.15
N LEU A 248 -1.78 14.46 -19.40
CA LEU A 248 -2.47 15.74 -19.28
C LEU A 248 -1.65 16.74 -18.45
N SER A 249 -0.91 16.30 -17.45
CA SER A 249 -0.06 17.18 -16.63
C SER A 249 1.08 17.84 -17.40
N GLY A 250 1.45 17.28 -18.55
CA GLY A 250 2.37 17.94 -19.50
C GLY A 250 1.74 19.05 -20.35
N ARG A 251 0.39 19.17 -20.39
CA ARG A 251 -0.34 20.13 -21.23
C ARG A 251 -1.20 21.11 -20.40
N PHE A 252 -1.63 20.73 -19.24
CA PHE A 252 -2.53 21.51 -18.38
C PHE A 252 -1.93 21.69 -17.00
N SER A 253 -2.29 22.79 -16.32
CA SER A 253 -1.88 22.98 -14.93
C SER A 253 -2.52 21.89 -14.02
N PRO A 254 -1.83 21.46 -12.93
CA PRO A 254 -2.38 20.46 -11.99
C PRO A 254 -3.78 20.81 -11.48
N LEU A 255 -4.07 22.08 -11.24
CA LEU A 255 -5.38 22.58 -10.80
C LEU A 255 -6.52 22.39 -11.81
N ARG A 256 -6.21 22.12 -13.07
CA ARG A 256 -7.23 21.86 -14.13
C ARG A 256 -7.44 20.36 -14.36
N ILE A 257 -6.56 19.53 -13.81
CA ILE A 257 -6.59 18.06 -13.98
C ILE A 257 -7.25 17.41 -12.75
N ALA A 258 -7.08 18.00 -11.58
CA ALA A 258 -7.72 17.57 -10.33
C ALA A 258 -9.20 17.97 -10.30
#